data_9bd9255a425f6919322185da4133997c
#
_entry.id   9bd9255a425f6919322185da4133997c
#
_cell.length_a   1.000
_cell.length_b   1.000
_cell.length_c   1.000
_cell.angle_alpha   90.00
_cell.angle_beta   90.00
_cell.angle_gamma   90.00
#
_symmetry.space_group_name_H-M   'P 1'
#
loop_
_entity.id
_entity.type
_entity.pdbx_description
1 polymer ?
#
loop_
_entity_poly.entity_id
_entity_poly.type
_entity_poly.pdbx_seq_one_letter_code
_entity_poly.pdbx_strand_id
1 'polypeptide(L)'
;MHLSHVGSNKTCFLLSLAFCALLVLLIPSLQPPQRQADLPQPRPHAKPAKHPLKNSLYRPNEDTRGGSFTQTTPPENLQKMDDLNSHYRDFLDLRDIFIAVKTTRKYHKSRLQLLSQTWVSRAKEQTFIFTDGEDKELRLKAGLNIINTNCSAAHTRQALCCKMSVEYDKFIESQKKWFCHVDDDNYVILPSLLELLSSYSHTQDVYLGRPSLDHPIEAAERVKSDGSVSVKFWFATGGAGFCISRGLALKMSPWASLGNFITTAEKIRLPDDCTIGYIIEALLEVPLTHTGLFHSHLENLQRLPAENILRQV
;
A
#
# COMPACT_ATOMS: atom_id res chain seq x y z
N MET A 1 -74.96 14.04 -2.27
CA MET A 1 -74.46 15.19 -1.49
C MET A 1 -73.21 14.69 -0.80
N HIS A 2 -72.02 14.99 -1.16
CA HIS A 2 -71.22 16.19 -1.05
C HIS A 2 -69.98 16.11 -1.96
N LEU A 3 -69.89 17.06 -2.87
CA LEU A 3 -68.63 17.47 -3.47
C LEU A 3 -67.90 18.35 -2.47
N SER A 4 -66.62 18.21 -2.30
CA SER A 4 -65.76 19.37 -2.05
C SER A 4 -64.27 19.03 -2.02
N HIS A 5 -63.54 19.82 -2.76
CA HIS A 5 -62.17 20.29 -2.62
C HIS A 5 -61.00 19.42 -3.15
N VAL A 6 -60.83 19.57 -4.46
CA VAL A 6 -59.50 19.45 -5.08
C VAL A 6 -59.20 20.84 -5.70
N GLY A 7 -58.50 21.67 -4.97
CA GLY A 7 -58.18 23.03 -5.45
C GLY A 7 -56.94 23.71 -4.85
N SER A 8 -56.22 23.07 -3.90
CA SER A 8 -55.14 23.76 -3.15
C SER A 8 -53.70 23.36 -3.49
N ASN A 9 -53.46 22.31 -4.28
CA ASN A 9 -52.08 21.80 -4.44
C ASN A 9 -51.33 22.37 -5.67
N LYS A 10 -52.00 22.96 -6.64
CA LYS A 10 -51.32 23.46 -7.86
C LYS A 10 -50.63 24.82 -7.64
N THR A 11 -51.21 25.72 -6.85
CA THR A 11 -50.62 27.03 -6.54
C THR A 11 -49.37 26.90 -5.64
N CYS A 12 -49.36 25.96 -4.69
CA CYS A 12 -48.20 25.72 -3.83
C CYS A 12 -47.01 25.11 -4.60
N PHE A 13 -47.31 24.27 -5.59
CA PHE A 13 -46.27 23.66 -6.44
C PHE A 13 -45.63 24.67 -7.40
N LEU A 14 -46.41 25.59 -7.97
CA LEU A 14 -45.91 26.65 -8.85
C LEU A 14 -45.08 27.69 -8.08
N LEU A 15 -45.44 28.01 -6.84
CA LEU A 15 -44.66 28.92 -5.98
C LEU A 15 -43.33 28.28 -5.55
N SER A 16 -43.29 26.97 -5.30
CA SER A 16 -42.07 26.24 -4.98
C SER A 16 -41.09 26.19 -6.15
N LEU A 17 -41.58 25.96 -7.38
CA LEU A 17 -40.77 25.98 -8.60
C LEU A 17 -40.20 27.37 -8.91
N ALA A 18 -40.98 28.43 -8.70
CA ALA A 18 -40.53 29.82 -8.88
C ALA A 18 -39.43 30.18 -7.88
N PHE A 19 -39.55 29.73 -6.62
CA PHE A 19 -38.54 29.96 -5.58
C PHE A 19 -37.23 29.23 -5.86
N CYS A 20 -37.27 27.97 -6.33
CA CYS A 20 -36.11 27.24 -6.76
C CYS A 20 -35.41 27.86 -7.97
N ALA A 21 -36.15 28.37 -8.94
CA ALA A 21 -35.58 29.06 -10.10
C ALA A 21 -34.88 30.37 -9.70
N LEU A 22 -35.43 31.12 -8.73
CA LEU A 22 -34.80 32.35 -8.20
C LEU A 22 -33.47 32.03 -7.45
N LEU A 23 -33.41 30.93 -6.70
CA LEU A 23 -32.19 30.49 -6.01
C LEU A 23 -31.07 30.12 -6.97
N VAL A 24 -31.42 29.48 -8.11
CA VAL A 24 -30.41 29.12 -9.14
C VAL A 24 -29.82 30.34 -9.82
N LEU A 25 -30.59 31.43 -9.97
CA LEU A 25 -30.11 32.68 -10.57
C LEU A 25 -29.21 33.51 -9.63
N LEU A 26 -29.24 33.27 -8.32
CA LEU A 26 -28.41 33.95 -7.32
C LEU A 26 -27.05 33.30 -7.06
N ILE A 27 -26.84 32.08 -7.54
CA ILE A 27 -25.56 31.32 -7.33
C ILE A 27 -24.32 31.97 -8.00
N PRO A 28 -24.43 32.66 -9.17
CA PRO A 28 -23.24 33.27 -9.80
C PRO A 28 -22.63 34.45 -9.04
N SER A 29 -23.34 35.06 -8.12
CA SER A 29 -22.87 36.25 -7.40
C SER A 29 -22.07 35.97 -6.12
N LEU A 30 -21.87 34.69 -5.77
CA LEU A 30 -21.15 34.27 -4.56
C LEU A 30 -19.77 33.62 -4.83
N GLN A 31 -19.23 33.74 -6.04
CA GLN A 31 -17.87 33.27 -6.30
C GLN A 31 -16.84 34.24 -5.69
N PRO A 32 -15.92 33.75 -4.82
CA PRO A 32 -14.85 34.60 -4.33
C PRO A 32 -13.84 34.88 -5.46
N PRO A 33 -13.10 36.03 -5.42
CA PRO A 33 -12.17 36.39 -6.46
C PRO A 33 -11.03 35.35 -6.53
N GLN A 34 -10.81 34.77 -7.71
CA GLN A 34 -9.66 33.93 -8.01
C GLN A 34 -8.38 34.79 -7.88
N ARG A 35 -7.57 34.50 -6.85
CA ARG A 35 -6.17 34.92 -6.83
C ARG A 35 -5.40 34.06 -7.83
N GLN A 36 -4.97 34.65 -8.92
CA GLN A 36 -3.93 34.10 -9.76
C GLN A 36 -2.65 33.99 -8.92
N ALA A 37 -2.28 32.78 -8.54
CA ALA A 37 -0.97 32.47 -8.05
C ALA A 37 -0.09 32.20 -9.29
N ASP A 38 0.89 33.06 -9.53
CA ASP A 38 1.96 32.85 -10.52
C ASP A 38 2.74 31.57 -10.12
N LEU A 39 2.55 30.51 -10.88
CA LEU A 39 3.40 29.32 -10.80
C LEU A 39 4.71 29.61 -11.58
N PRO A 40 5.88 29.34 -10.99
CA PRO A 40 7.14 29.39 -11.72
C PRO A 40 7.15 28.36 -12.84
N GLN A 41 7.48 28.81 -14.05
CA GLN A 41 7.66 27.94 -15.21
C GLN A 41 8.83 26.95 -15.00
N PRO A 42 8.71 25.67 -15.38
CA PRO A 42 9.81 24.73 -15.33
C PRO A 42 10.85 25.09 -16.39
N ARG A 43 12.12 25.18 -15.97
CA ARG A 43 13.26 25.35 -16.87
C ARG A 43 13.40 24.13 -17.80
N PRO A 44 13.78 24.30 -19.06
CA PRO A 44 14.01 23.19 -19.97
C PRO A 44 15.20 22.35 -19.53
N HIS A 45 15.01 21.04 -19.47
CA HIS A 45 16.04 20.05 -19.16
C HIS A 45 17.14 20.10 -20.22
N ALA A 46 18.36 20.41 -19.78
CA ALA A 46 19.57 20.28 -20.58
C ALA A 46 19.86 18.78 -20.82
N LYS A 47 20.09 18.43 -22.09
CA LYS A 47 20.52 17.09 -22.53
C LYS A 47 21.87 16.74 -21.90
N PRO A 48 22.10 15.49 -21.44
CA PRO A 48 23.41 15.09 -20.92
C PRO A 48 24.44 15.05 -22.07
N ALA A 49 25.54 15.75 -21.87
CA ALA A 49 26.69 15.74 -22.74
C ALA A 49 27.41 14.38 -22.62
N LYS A 50 27.63 13.73 -23.77
CA LYS A 50 28.49 12.57 -23.90
C LYS A 50 29.95 13.00 -23.73
N HIS A 51 30.63 12.56 -22.66
CA HIS A 51 32.07 12.64 -22.56
C HIS A 51 32.70 11.35 -23.10
N PRO A 52 33.72 11.47 -23.96
CA PRO A 52 34.47 10.31 -24.46
C PRO A 52 35.48 9.86 -23.42
N LEU A 53 35.53 8.54 -23.19
CA LEU A 53 36.60 7.89 -22.45
C LEU A 53 37.95 8.13 -23.13
N LYS A 54 38.88 8.77 -22.44
CA LYS A 54 40.30 8.76 -22.76
C LYS A 54 40.98 7.69 -21.91
N ASN A 55 41.38 6.60 -22.56
CA ASN A 55 42.39 5.67 -22.06
C ASN A 55 43.71 6.42 -21.87
N SER A 56 44.21 6.48 -20.66
CA SER A 56 45.60 6.86 -20.36
C SER A 56 46.32 5.67 -19.78
N LEU A 57 47.13 5.04 -20.57
CA LEU A 57 48.17 4.09 -20.17
C LEU A 57 49.22 4.83 -19.33
N TYR A 58 49.36 4.46 -18.08
CA TYR A 58 50.49 4.89 -17.25
C TYR A 58 51.54 3.78 -17.23
N ARG A 59 52.74 4.11 -17.75
CA ARG A 59 53.95 3.27 -17.73
C ARG A 59 54.73 3.60 -16.45
N PRO A 60 55.25 2.62 -15.70
CA PRO A 60 56.05 2.95 -14.52
C PRO A 60 57.51 3.24 -14.96
N ASN A 61 58.08 4.30 -14.42
CA ASN A 61 59.51 4.53 -14.38
C ASN A 61 60.07 3.99 -13.08
N GLU A 62 61.06 3.12 -13.17
CA GLU A 62 61.99 2.74 -12.11
C GLU A 62 62.95 3.90 -11.89
N ASP A 63 63.14 4.28 -10.61
CA ASP A 63 64.49 4.55 -10.06
C ASP A 63 64.47 4.67 -8.52
N THR A 64 65.14 3.75 -7.92
CA THR A 64 65.95 3.69 -6.69
C THR A 64 65.86 4.78 -5.65
N ARG A 65 65.49 4.46 -4.38
CA ARG A 65 66.37 4.48 -3.20
C ARG A 65 65.63 4.07 -1.92
N GLY A 66 66.29 3.23 -1.14
CA GLY A 66 65.86 2.56 0.06
C GLY A 66 65.29 3.44 1.17
N GLY A 67 64.31 2.91 1.83
CA GLY A 67 63.75 3.35 3.07
C GLY A 67 62.86 2.25 3.62
N SER A 68 63.35 1.51 4.57
CA SER A 68 62.64 0.45 5.32
C SER A 68 61.47 1.12 6.04
N PHE A 69 60.25 0.86 5.54
CA PHE A 69 59.03 1.10 6.30
C PHE A 69 58.43 -0.25 6.67
N THR A 70 58.51 -0.56 7.95
CA THR A 70 57.81 -1.68 8.57
C THR A 70 56.30 -1.47 8.36
N GLN A 71 55.68 -2.32 7.54
CA GLN A 71 54.23 -2.48 7.49
C GLN A 71 53.76 -3.04 8.83
N THR A 72 53.17 -2.18 9.65
CA THR A 72 52.34 -2.60 10.76
C THR A 72 51.01 -3.05 10.20
N THR A 73 50.83 -4.35 10.11
CA THR A 73 49.50 -4.96 9.92
C THR A 73 48.55 -4.48 11.01
N PRO A 74 47.32 -4.07 10.71
CA PRO A 74 46.31 -3.76 11.73
C PRO A 74 46.08 -5.00 12.60
N PRO A 75 45.83 -4.86 13.90
CA PRO A 75 45.62 -5.98 14.79
C PRO A 75 44.39 -6.79 14.33
N GLU A 76 44.57 -8.11 14.19
CA GLU A 76 43.55 -9.10 13.82
C GLU A 76 42.21 -8.99 14.60
N ASN A 77 42.21 -8.29 15.74
CA ASN A 77 41.03 -8.03 16.55
C ASN A 77 40.04 -7.02 15.95
N LEU A 78 40.50 -6.09 15.11
CA LEU A 78 39.60 -5.13 14.46
C LEU A 78 38.84 -5.78 13.29
N GLN A 79 39.50 -6.63 12.53
CA GLN A 79 38.87 -7.41 11.45
C GLN A 79 37.83 -8.40 11.98
N LYS A 80 38.10 -9.05 13.13
CA LYS A 80 37.13 -9.94 13.79
C LYS A 80 35.94 -9.18 14.39
N MET A 81 36.11 -7.94 14.82
CA MET A 81 34.98 -7.11 15.29
C MET A 81 34.12 -6.59 14.15
N ASP A 82 34.70 -6.27 13.00
CA ASP A 82 33.96 -5.89 11.81
C ASP A 82 33.24 -7.08 11.19
N ASP A 83 33.81 -8.27 11.17
CA ASP A 83 33.16 -9.52 10.76
C ASP A 83 32.06 -9.95 11.75
N LEU A 84 32.24 -9.76 13.05
CA LEU A 84 31.18 -9.98 14.06
C LEU A 84 30.06 -8.95 13.98
N ASN A 85 30.36 -7.70 13.65
CA ASN A 85 29.33 -6.67 13.40
C ASN A 85 28.63 -6.86 12.05
N SER A 86 29.31 -7.41 11.03
CA SER A 86 28.67 -7.76 9.76
C SER A 86 27.80 -9.02 9.86
N HIS A 87 28.01 -9.87 10.86
CA HIS A 87 27.18 -11.04 11.17
C HIS A 87 26.00 -10.76 12.10
N TYR A 88 25.88 -9.58 12.69
CA TYR A 88 24.59 -9.07 13.16
C TYR A 88 23.78 -8.63 11.93
N ARG A 89 23.51 -9.54 11.00
CA ARG A 89 22.39 -9.41 10.08
C ARG A 89 21.21 -9.13 10.97
N ASP A 90 20.57 -8.02 10.68
CA ASP A 90 19.35 -7.55 11.31
C ASP A 90 18.31 -8.67 11.19
N PHE A 91 18.33 -9.62 12.13
CA PHE A 91 17.43 -10.77 12.12
C PHE A 91 16.02 -10.22 12.12
N LEU A 92 15.26 -10.54 11.09
CA LEU A 92 13.87 -10.15 11.04
C LEU A 92 13.12 -10.87 12.17
N ASP A 93 12.45 -10.08 13.00
CA ASP A 93 11.59 -10.56 14.07
C ASP A 93 10.13 -10.32 13.70
N LEU A 94 9.23 -11.12 14.25
CA LEU A 94 7.80 -10.91 14.03
C LEU A 94 7.35 -9.49 14.41
N ARG A 95 8.00 -8.87 15.40
CA ARG A 95 7.76 -7.48 15.83
C ARG A 95 8.07 -6.45 14.75
N ASP A 96 8.86 -6.80 13.74
CA ASP A 96 9.20 -5.94 12.62
C ASP A 96 8.11 -5.89 11.53
N ILE A 97 7.12 -6.78 11.62
CA ILE A 97 6.05 -6.93 10.64
C ILE A 97 4.80 -6.21 11.11
N PHE A 98 4.19 -5.42 10.23
CA PHE A 98 2.87 -4.82 10.40
C PHE A 98 1.87 -5.67 9.62
N ILE A 99 1.01 -6.40 10.31
CA ILE A 99 -0.02 -7.22 9.68
C ILE A 99 -1.35 -6.46 9.75
N ALA A 100 -1.81 -5.95 8.62
CA ALA A 100 -3.10 -5.29 8.48
C ALA A 100 -4.17 -6.30 8.10
N VAL A 101 -5.20 -6.45 8.93
CA VAL A 101 -6.37 -7.27 8.63
C VAL A 101 -7.53 -6.36 8.27
N LYS A 102 -7.98 -6.41 7.02
CA LYS A 102 -9.14 -5.65 6.55
C LYS A 102 -10.42 -6.42 6.84
N THR A 103 -11.37 -5.78 7.52
CA THR A 103 -12.67 -6.36 7.86
C THR A 103 -13.80 -5.34 7.80
N THR A 104 -15.00 -5.78 8.13
CA THR A 104 -16.19 -4.94 8.32
C THR A 104 -16.92 -5.39 9.57
N ARG A 105 -17.62 -4.48 10.24
CA ARG A 105 -18.42 -4.78 11.45
C ARG A 105 -19.33 -5.99 11.30
N LYS A 106 -19.86 -6.22 10.10
CA LYS A 106 -20.70 -7.36 9.77
C LYS A 106 -20.04 -8.70 10.09
N TYR A 107 -18.71 -8.81 9.95
CA TYR A 107 -17.95 -10.05 10.10
C TYR A 107 -17.21 -10.18 11.44
N HIS A 108 -17.34 -9.23 12.37
CA HIS A 108 -16.66 -9.31 13.66
C HIS A 108 -16.97 -10.61 14.41
N LYS A 109 -18.25 -11.00 14.50
CA LYS A 109 -18.64 -12.22 15.23
C LYS A 109 -18.28 -13.51 14.50
N SER A 110 -18.37 -13.53 13.17
CA SER A 110 -18.19 -14.77 12.40
C SER A 110 -16.74 -15.03 12.00
N ARG A 111 -15.98 -14.00 11.63
CA ARG A 111 -14.62 -14.14 11.11
C ARG A 111 -13.58 -13.63 12.10
N LEU A 112 -13.68 -12.38 12.53
CA LEU A 112 -12.66 -11.78 13.39
C LEU A 112 -12.55 -12.49 14.76
N GLN A 113 -13.65 -13.00 15.33
CA GLN A 113 -13.59 -13.80 16.52
C GLN A 113 -12.78 -15.09 16.31
N LEU A 114 -12.95 -15.76 15.16
CA LEU A 114 -12.16 -16.95 14.81
C LEU A 114 -10.67 -16.61 14.66
N LEU A 115 -10.34 -15.53 13.95
CA LEU A 115 -8.95 -15.09 13.81
C LEU A 115 -8.32 -14.79 15.16
N SER A 116 -9.05 -14.14 16.06
CA SER A 116 -8.56 -13.81 17.42
C SER A 116 -8.28 -15.03 18.28
N GLN A 117 -8.96 -16.14 18.03
CA GLN A 117 -8.76 -17.42 18.72
C GLN A 117 -7.68 -18.30 18.09
N THR A 118 -7.24 -17.95 16.87
CA THR A 118 -6.28 -18.73 16.10
C THR A 118 -4.96 -17.98 15.93
N TRP A 119 -4.57 -17.65 14.72
CA TRP A 119 -3.25 -17.09 14.43
C TRP A 119 -3.01 -15.70 15.01
N VAL A 120 -4.03 -14.84 15.05
CA VAL A 120 -3.90 -13.49 15.63
C VAL A 120 -3.55 -13.54 17.12
N SER A 121 -4.01 -14.58 17.86
CA SER A 121 -3.66 -14.75 19.28
C SER A 121 -2.14 -14.82 19.53
N ARG A 122 -1.37 -15.26 18.53
CA ARG A 122 0.09 -15.43 18.56
C ARG A 122 0.84 -14.20 18.06
N ALA A 123 0.15 -13.22 17.46
CA ALA A 123 0.73 -12.02 16.84
C ALA A 123 -0.10 -10.77 17.15
N LYS A 124 -0.66 -10.63 18.33
CA LYS A 124 -1.56 -9.52 18.70
C LYS A 124 -0.92 -8.15 18.55
N GLU A 125 0.34 -8.02 18.95
CA GLU A 125 1.07 -6.75 18.92
C GLU A 125 1.42 -6.30 17.49
N GLN A 126 1.52 -7.26 16.56
CA GLN A 126 1.85 -7.01 15.17
C GLN A 126 0.63 -6.86 14.28
N THR A 127 -0.54 -7.29 14.77
CA THR A 127 -1.78 -7.34 14.00
C THR A 127 -2.67 -6.16 14.32
N PHE A 128 -3.07 -5.44 13.28
CA PHE A 128 -3.94 -4.27 13.34
C PHE A 128 -5.19 -4.54 12.52
N ILE A 129 -6.36 -4.42 13.16
CA ILE A 129 -7.65 -4.75 12.56
C ILE A 129 -8.32 -3.47 12.07
N PHE A 130 -8.46 -3.34 10.74
CA PHE A 130 -9.08 -2.19 10.10
C PHE A 130 -10.54 -2.48 9.76
N THR A 131 -11.45 -1.72 10.36
CA THR A 131 -12.90 -1.94 10.27
C THR A 131 -13.66 -0.64 10.10
N ASP A 132 -14.93 -0.72 9.72
CA ASP A 132 -15.85 0.40 9.54
C ASP A 132 -16.79 0.61 10.73
N GLY A 133 -16.53 -0.01 11.87
CA GLY A 133 -17.39 0.14 13.05
C GLY A 133 -16.73 -0.20 14.37
N GLU A 134 -17.22 0.40 15.43
CA GLU A 134 -16.76 0.15 16.80
C GLU A 134 -17.22 -1.21 17.31
N ASP A 135 -16.33 -1.90 18.03
CA ASP A 135 -16.61 -3.12 18.78
C ASP A 135 -15.84 -3.10 20.09
N LYS A 136 -16.42 -2.46 21.10
CA LYS A 136 -15.83 -2.31 22.43
C LYS A 136 -15.65 -3.65 23.14
N GLU A 137 -16.57 -4.59 22.93
CA GLU A 137 -16.52 -5.90 23.57
C GLU A 137 -15.34 -6.72 23.02
N LEU A 138 -15.19 -6.76 21.70
CA LEU A 138 -14.10 -7.47 21.06
C LEU A 138 -12.72 -6.86 21.39
N ARG A 139 -12.64 -5.53 21.43
CA ARG A 139 -11.41 -4.82 21.84
C ARG A 139 -10.99 -5.20 23.26
N LEU A 140 -11.93 -5.19 24.22
CA LEU A 140 -11.64 -5.48 25.62
C LEU A 140 -11.33 -6.96 25.85
N LYS A 141 -12.15 -7.88 25.28
CA LYS A 141 -12.01 -9.32 25.50
C LYS A 141 -10.81 -9.94 24.79
N ALA A 142 -10.54 -9.53 23.56
CA ALA A 142 -9.50 -10.14 22.75
C ALA A 142 -8.13 -9.42 22.84
N GLY A 143 -8.09 -8.19 23.38
CA GLY A 143 -6.88 -7.37 23.44
C GLY A 143 -6.31 -7.07 22.04
N LEU A 144 -7.19 -6.83 21.05
CA LEU A 144 -6.82 -6.58 19.67
C LEU A 144 -6.63 -5.09 19.40
N ASN A 145 -5.70 -4.78 18.50
CA ASN A 145 -5.51 -3.42 17.97
C ASN A 145 -6.59 -3.13 16.90
N ILE A 146 -7.78 -2.74 17.32
CA ILE A 146 -8.90 -2.44 16.42
C ILE A 146 -8.89 -0.95 16.09
N ILE A 147 -8.86 -0.64 14.80
CA ILE A 147 -8.86 0.70 14.23
C ILE A 147 -10.16 0.89 13.46
N ASN A 148 -11.00 1.82 13.93
CA ASN A 148 -12.14 2.27 13.15
C ASN A 148 -11.64 3.26 12.09
N THR A 149 -11.79 2.89 10.84
CA THR A 149 -11.31 3.67 9.70
C THR A 149 -12.22 4.85 9.35
N ASN A 150 -13.44 4.86 9.90
CA ASN A 150 -14.53 5.78 9.51
C ASN A 150 -14.91 5.70 8.02
N CYS A 151 -14.47 4.64 7.33
CA CYS A 151 -14.85 4.36 5.96
C CYS A 151 -16.25 3.75 5.88
N SER A 152 -16.87 3.81 4.70
CA SER A 152 -18.17 3.18 4.47
C SER A 152 -18.13 1.68 4.70
N ALA A 153 -19.21 1.12 5.26
CA ALA A 153 -19.42 -0.33 5.41
C ALA A 153 -19.86 -1.02 4.10
N ALA A 154 -20.13 -0.24 3.04
CA ALA A 154 -20.52 -0.79 1.75
C ALA A 154 -19.35 -1.52 1.09
N HIS A 155 -19.63 -2.65 0.42
CA HIS A 155 -18.62 -3.35 -0.38
C HIS A 155 -18.47 -2.66 -1.75
N THR A 156 -17.85 -1.49 -1.74
CA THR A 156 -17.59 -0.67 -2.93
C THR A 156 -16.10 -0.40 -3.06
N ARG A 157 -15.65 -0.14 -4.29
CA ARG A 157 -14.28 0.26 -4.58
C ARG A 157 -13.80 1.41 -3.67
N GLN A 158 -14.63 2.45 -3.52
CA GLN A 158 -14.29 3.61 -2.70
C GLN A 158 -14.08 3.26 -1.23
N ALA A 159 -14.95 2.39 -0.69
CA ALA A 159 -14.82 1.96 0.72
C ALA A 159 -13.58 1.10 0.96
N LEU A 160 -13.25 0.22 0.00
CA LEU A 160 -12.04 -0.60 0.05
C LEU A 160 -10.78 0.26 -0.04
N CYS A 161 -10.72 1.17 -1.02
CA CYS A 161 -9.60 2.11 -1.15
C CYS A 161 -9.46 3.04 0.07
N CYS A 162 -10.57 3.44 0.69
CA CYS A 162 -10.56 4.22 1.93
C CYS A 162 -9.87 3.44 3.05
N LYS A 163 -10.23 2.17 3.27
CA LYS A 163 -9.61 1.32 4.30
C LYS A 163 -8.12 1.09 4.03
N MET A 164 -7.76 0.75 2.79
CA MET A 164 -6.35 0.56 2.38
C MET A 164 -5.51 1.84 2.60
N SER A 165 -6.07 3.02 2.34
CA SER A 165 -5.41 4.30 2.64
C SER A 165 -5.06 4.42 4.12
N VAL A 166 -5.99 4.07 5.02
CA VAL A 166 -5.76 4.10 6.47
C VAL A 166 -4.75 3.03 6.91
N GLU A 167 -4.80 1.84 6.32
CA GLU A 167 -3.82 0.77 6.57
C GLU A 167 -2.40 1.23 6.25
N TYR A 168 -2.23 1.81 5.06
CA TYR A 168 -0.95 2.32 4.61
C TYR A 168 -0.42 3.43 5.53
N ASP A 169 -1.23 4.44 5.86
CA ASP A 169 -0.82 5.55 6.71
C ASP A 169 -0.42 5.03 8.11
N LYS A 170 -1.17 4.08 8.68
CA LYS A 170 -0.85 3.45 9.97
C LYS A 170 0.42 2.61 9.93
N PHE A 171 0.70 1.94 8.81
CA PHE A 171 1.97 1.27 8.61
C PHE A 171 3.14 2.27 8.61
N ILE A 172 3.04 3.38 7.86
CA ILE A 172 4.10 4.40 7.82
C ILE A 172 4.36 4.97 9.21
N GLU A 173 3.32 5.28 9.99
CA GLU A 173 3.41 5.74 11.39
C GLU A 173 4.09 4.71 12.32
N SER A 174 3.88 3.42 12.10
CA SER A 174 4.38 2.33 12.94
C SER A 174 5.89 2.14 12.93
N GLN A 175 6.57 2.63 11.90
CA GLN A 175 8.00 2.46 11.63
C GLN A 175 8.44 0.98 11.47
N LYS A 176 7.51 0.03 11.37
CA LYS A 176 7.83 -1.39 11.16
C LYS A 176 8.49 -1.62 9.79
N LYS A 177 9.22 -2.73 9.65
CA LYS A 177 10.04 -3.05 8.47
C LYS A 177 9.23 -3.57 7.29
N TRP A 178 8.10 -4.26 7.57
CA TRP A 178 7.26 -4.87 6.56
C TRP A 178 5.79 -4.54 6.77
N PHE A 179 5.10 -4.22 5.70
CA PHE A 179 3.64 -4.13 5.62
C PHE A 179 3.12 -5.40 4.98
N CYS A 180 2.22 -6.12 5.65
CA CYS A 180 1.51 -7.25 5.08
C CYS A 180 0.01 -7.02 5.24
N HIS A 181 -0.71 -7.00 4.12
CA HIS A 181 -2.15 -6.89 4.05
C HIS A 181 -2.78 -8.27 3.90
N VAL A 182 -3.86 -8.53 4.64
CA VAL A 182 -4.70 -9.72 4.53
C VAL A 182 -6.18 -9.38 4.73
N ASP A 183 -7.08 -10.14 4.15
CA ASP A 183 -8.51 -10.05 4.42
C ASP A 183 -8.90 -10.87 5.66
N ASP A 184 -10.12 -10.68 6.18
CA ASP A 184 -10.63 -11.32 7.40
C ASP A 184 -10.98 -12.81 7.23
N ASP A 185 -10.77 -13.38 6.05
CA ASP A 185 -10.91 -14.81 5.74
C ASP A 185 -9.57 -15.50 5.40
N ASN A 186 -8.45 -14.82 5.62
CA ASN A 186 -7.13 -15.42 5.54
C ASN A 186 -6.67 -16.02 6.87
N TYR A 187 -5.94 -17.13 6.80
CA TYR A 187 -5.21 -17.71 7.91
C TYR A 187 -3.71 -17.56 7.67
N VAL A 188 -3.01 -16.80 8.50
CA VAL A 188 -1.57 -16.54 8.32
C VAL A 188 -0.74 -17.56 9.10
N ILE A 189 0.17 -18.26 8.42
CA ILE A 189 1.15 -19.16 9.03
C ILE A 189 2.40 -18.34 9.36
N LEU A 190 2.41 -17.76 10.57
CA LEU A 190 3.41 -16.79 11.02
C LEU A 190 4.87 -17.23 10.83
N PRO A 191 5.28 -18.48 11.11
CA PRO A 191 6.66 -18.92 10.86
C PRO A 191 7.02 -18.85 9.36
N SER A 192 6.13 -19.28 8.48
CA SER A 192 6.38 -19.25 7.02
C SER A 192 6.39 -17.83 6.47
N LEU A 193 5.54 -16.94 7.00
CA LEU A 193 5.59 -15.52 6.66
C LEU A 193 6.95 -14.91 7.06
N LEU A 194 7.42 -15.19 8.27
CA LEU A 194 8.71 -14.69 8.77
C LEU A 194 9.88 -15.23 7.92
N GLU A 195 9.88 -16.54 7.60
CA GLU A 195 10.88 -17.19 6.74
C GLU A 195 10.91 -16.55 5.35
N LEU A 196 9.74 -16.36 4.72
CA LEU A 196 9.64 -15.71 3.41
C LEU A 196 10.24 -14.29 3.44
N LEU A 197 9.82 -13.47 4.39
CA LEU A 197 10.29 -12.08 4.48
C LEU A 197 11.76 -11.96 4.84
N SER A 198 12.30 -12.92 5.60
CA SER A 198 13.74 -12.99 5.95
C SER A 198 14.66 -13.21 4.74
N SER A 199 14.09 -13.67 3.62
CA SER A 199 14.82 -13.84 2.36
C SER A 199 15.07 -12.51 1.62
N TYR A 200 14.47 -11.40 2.08
CA TYR A 200 14.55 -10.11 1.44
C TYR A 200 14.99 -9.01 2.41
N SER A 201 15.61 -7.96 1.90
CA SER A 201 15.90 -6.77 2.70
C SER A 201 14.73 -5.80 2.70
N HIS A 202 14.28 -5.38 3.87
CA HIS A 202 13.21 -4.39 4.02
C HIS A 202 13.58 -2.98 3.53
N THR A 203 14.87 -2.72 3.26
CA THR A 203 15.36 -1.44 2.71
C THR A 203 15.35 -1.42 1.18
N GLN A 204 15.27 -2.59 0.54
CA GLN A 204 15.11 -2.73 -0.91
C GLN A 204 13.64 -2.57 -1.32
N ASP A 205 13.42 -2.37 -2.62
CA ASP A 205 12.08 -2.27 -3.19
C ASP A 205 11.52 -3.67 -3.42
N VAL A 206 10.67 -4.14 -2.52
CA VAL A 206 10.10 -5.48 -2.57
C VAL A 206 8.59 -5.43 -2.44
N TYR A 207 7.90 -6.00 -3.44
CA TYR A 207 6.47 -6.23 -3.47
C TYR A 207 6.21 -7.73 -3.69
N LEU A 208 5.70 -8.42 -2.68
CA LEU A 208 5.49 -9.87 -2.66
C LEU A 208 4.01 -10.19 -2.67
N GLY A 209 3.61 -11.11 -3.51
CA GLY A 209 2.24 -11.60 -3.51
C GLY A 209 1.94 -12.53 -4.67
N ARG A 210 0.70 -13.00 -4.71
CA ARG A 210 0.20 -13.81 -5.80
C ARG A 210 -0.45 -12.91 -6.85
N PRO A 211 -0.06 -12.97 -8.13
CA PRO A 211 -0.73 -12.21 -9.17
C PRO A 211 -2.20 -12.63 -9.27
N SER A 212 -3.09 -11.65 -9.43
CA SER A 212 -4.54 -11.88 -9.48
C SER A 212 -4.97 -12.62 -10.74
N LEU A 213 -4.25 -12.39 -11.83
CA LEU A 213 -4.51 -12.96 -13.15
C LEU A 213 -3.24 -13.61 -13.72
N ASP A 214 -3.36 -14.30 -14.83
CA ASP A 214 -2.26 -14.90 -15.59
C ASP A 214 -1.63 -13.91 -16.60
N HIS A 215 -2.12 -12.67 -16.63
CA HIS A 215 -1.64 -11.58 -17.47
C HIS A 215 -1.76 -10.24 -16.74
N PRO A 216 -0.97 -9.21 -17.11
CA PRO A 216 -1.10 -7.88 -16.53
C PRO A 216 -2.43 -7.25 -16.95
N ILE A 217 -3.02 -6.45 -16.06
CA ILE A 217 -4.20 -5.64 -16.39
C ILE A 217 -3.78 -4.35 -17.08
N GLU A 218 -4.76 -3.73 -17.75
CA GLU A 218 -4.60 -2.45 -18.42
C GLU A 218 -5.49 -1.40 -17.76
N ALA A 219 -4.92 -0.29 -17.34
CA ALA A 219 -5.65 0.86 -16.83
C ALA A 219 -5.48 2.05 -17.76
N ALA A 220 -6.59 2.74 -18.03
CA ALA A 220 -6.57 4.01 -18.74
C ALA A 220 -6.52 5.16 -17.72
N GLU A 221 -5.42 5.92 -17.71
CA GLU A 221 -5.33 7.16 -16.96
C GLU A 221 -5.97 8.30 -17.77
N ARG A 222 -6.92 9.03 -17.17
CA ARG A 222 -7.46 10.22 -17.80
C ARG A 222 -6.44 11.35 -17.71
N VAL A 223 -5.72 11.59 -18.79
CA VAL A 223 -4.94 12.81 -18.96
C VAL A 223 -5.89 13.93 -19.38
N LYS A 224 -5.88 15.07 -18.66
CA LYS A 224 -6.67 16.24 -19.02
C LYS A 224 -6.32 16.66 -20.46
N SER A 225 -7.34 16.72 -21.29
CA SER A 225 -7.42 17.34 -22.64
C SER A 225 -7.01 16.53 -23.87
N ASP A 226 -6.20 15.46 -23.82
CA ASP A 226 -5.62 14.91 -25.05
C ASP A 226 -5.60 13.37 -25.17
N GLY A 227 -6.46 12.68 -24.48
CA GLY A 227 -6.57 11.23 -24.56
C GLY A 227 -6.20 10.50 -23.27
N SER A 228 -6.58 9.21 -23.20
CA SER A 228 -6.18 8.32 -22.12
C SER A 228 -4.85 7.66 -22.47
N VAL A 229 -3.87 7.75 -21.57
CA VAL A 229 -2.67 6.90 -21.64
C VAL A 229 -3.02 5.58 -20.97
N SER A 230 -2.83 4.47 -21.72
CA SER A 230 -3.02 3.12 -21.16
C SER A 230 -1.69 2.60 -20.63
N VAL A 231 -1.72 2.06 -19.41
CA VAL A 231 -0.56 1.41 -18.79
C VAL A 231 -0.92 -0.02 -18.40
N LYS A 232 0.01 -0.95 -18.60
CA LYS A 232 -0.12 -2.35 -18.21
C LYS A 232 0.71 -2.62 -16.97
N PHE A 233 0.15 -3.33 -16.00
CA PHE A 233 0.84 -3.67 -14.75
C PHE A 233 0.26 -4.92 -14.11
N TRP A 234 1.09 -5.60 -13.33
CA TRP A 234 0.67 -6.68 -12.44
C TRP A 234 0.24 -6.14 -11.08
N PHE A 235 -0.61 -6.88 -10.40
CA PHE A 235 -0.93 -6.63 -9.01
C PHE A 235 -1.13 -7.94 -8.27
N ALA A 236 -0.77 -7.95 -6.99
CA ALA A 236 -1.07 -9.04 -6.09
C ALA A 236 -2.53 -8.96 -5.66
N THR A 237 -3.26 -10.07 -5.70
CA THR A 237 -4.65 -10.09 -5.24
C THR A 237 -4.74 -9.87 -3.73
N GLY A 238 -5.54 -8.88 -3.31
CA GLY A 238 -5.77 -8.57 -1.90
C GLY A 238 -6.33 -9.75 -1.12
N GLY A 239 -7.22 -10.52 -1.72
CA GLY A 239 -7.83 -11.70 -1.10
C GLY A 239 -6.88 -12.84 -0.76
N ALA A 240 -5.67 -12.88 -1.35
CA ALA A 240 -4.60 -13.82 -0.97
C ALA A 240 -3.62 -13.20 0.02
N GLY A 241 -3.67 -11.89 0.20
CA GLY A 241 -2.68 -11.12 0.92
C GLY A 241 -1.46 -10.76 0.08
N PHE A 242 -0.73 -9.75 0.54
CA PHE A 242 0.54 -9.31 -0.06
C PHE A 242 1.41 -8.60 0.98
N CYS A 243 2.71 -8.53 0.71
CA CYS A 243 3.63 -7.79 1.58
C CYS A 243 4.45 -6.77 0.77
N ILE A 244 4.73 -5.63 1.41
CA ILE A 244 5.52 -4.53 0.86
C ILE A 244 6.63 -4.18 1.85
N SER A 245 7.85 -4.03 1.36
CA SER A 245 8.97 -3.58 2.17
C SER A 245 8.83 -2.11 2.57
N ARG A 246 9.42 -1.72 3.70
CA ARG A 246 9.42 -0.32 4.12
C ARG A 246 10.09 0.61 3.11
N GLY A 247 11.21 0.17 2.50
CA GLY A 247 11.89 0.96 1.48
C GLY A 247 10.97 1.34 0.32
N LEU A 248 10.23 0.36 -0.21
CA LEU A 248 9.25 0.58 -1.26
C LEU A 248 8.07 1.44 -0.78
N ALA A 249 7.52 1.12 0.40
CA ALA A 249 6.38 1.86 0.93
C ALA A 249 6.69 3.35 1.11
N LEU A 250 7.88 3.72 1.55
CA LEU A 250 8.28 5.12 1.65
C LEU A 250 8.29 5.83 0.29
N LYS A 251 8.68 5.13 -0.79
CA LYS A 251 8.64 5.65 -2.16
C LYS A 251 7.21 5.83 -2.69
N MET A 252 6.25 5.03 -2.21
CA MET A 252 4.83 5.15 -2.56
C MET A 252 4.18 6.42 -1.99
N SER A 253 4.80 7.07 -0.99
CA SER A 253 4.23 8.18 -0.22
C SER A 253 3.58 9.30 -1.05
N PRO A 254 4.13 9.77 -2.19
CA PRO A 254 3.50 10.82 -3.00
C PRO A 254 2.09 10.47 -3.50
N TRP A 255 1.80 9.18 -3.70
CA TRP A 255 0.53 8.68 -4.24
C TRP A 255 -0.33 7.95 -3.22
N ALA A 256 0.22 7.62 -2.05
CA ALA A 256 -0.46 6.78 -1.06
C ALA A 256 -0.69 7.45 0.29
N SER A 257 0.19 8.36 0.76
CA SER A 257 0.08 8.99 2.08
C SER A 257 -1.01 10.05 2.15
N LEU A 258 -1.54 10.26 3.36
CA LEU A 258 -2.43 11.36 3.71
C LEU A 258 -3.68 11.45 2.80
N GLY A 259 -4.26 10.30 2.47
CA GLY A 259 -5.45 10.21 1.62
C GLY A 259 -5.17 10.30 0.12
N ASN A 260 -3.93 10.50 -0.33
CA ASN A 260 -3.57 10.50 -1.75
C ASN A 260 -3.89 9.16 -2.43
N PHE A 261 -3.90 8.06 -1.66
CA PHE A 261 -4.31 6.75 -2.16
C PHE A 261 -5.70 6.78 -2.79
N ILE A 262 -6.67 7.42 -2.13
CA ILE A 262 -8.04 7.55 -2.62
C ILE A 262 -8.05 8.34 -3.93
N THR A 263 -7.30 9.45 -3.99
CA THR A 263 -7.19 10.27 -5.20
C THR A 263 -6.58 9.49 -6.36
N THR A 264 -5.55 8.69 -6.08
CA THR A 264 -4.91 7.81 -7.08
C THR A 264 -5.88 6.75 -7.58
N ALA A 265 -6.62 6.08 -6.68
CA ALA A 265 -7.64 5.10 -7.03
C ALA A 265 -8.78 5.70 -7.87
N GLU A 266 -9.19 6.96 -7.62
CA GLU A 266 -10.21 7.64 -8.41
C GLU A 266 -9.75 7.95 -9.84
N LYS A 267 -8.47 8.21 -10.07
CA LYS A 267 -7.92 8.43 -11.41
C LYS A 267 -8.06 7.20 -12.29
N ILE A 268 -7.69 6.03 -11.76
CA ILE A 268 -7.68 4.76 -12.50
C ILE A 268 -9.00 3.98 -12.39
N ARG A 269 -9.84 4.29 -11.40
CA ARG A 269 -11.14 3.65 -11.10
C ARG A 269 -11.06 2.13 -10.86
N LEU A 270 -9.96 1.67 -10.30
CA LEU A 270 -9.74 0.29 -9.94
C LEU A 270 -9.81 0.06 -8.42
N PRO A 271 -9.99 -1.19 -7.95
CA PRO A 271 -9.95 -1.55 -6.54
C PRO A 271 -8.64 -1.22 -5.84
N ASP A 272 -8.62 -1.41 -4.54
CA ASP A 272 -7.49 -1.10 -3.67
C ASP A 272 -6.23 -1.91 -3.99
N ASP A 273 -6.33 -3.21 -4.20
CA ASP A 273 -5.21 -4.08 -4.60
C ASP A 273 -4.65 -3.73 -5.99
N CYS A 274 -5.53 -3.42 -6.95
CA CYS A 274 -5.11 -2.89 -8.24
C CYS A 274 -4.42 -1.52 -8.10
N THR A 275 -4.89 -0.68 -7.18
CA THR A 275 -4.29 0.65 -6.94
C THR A 275 -2.89 0.52 -6.34
N ILE A 276 -2.67 -0.43 -5.43
CA ILE A 276 -1.33 -0.79 -4.94
C ILE A 276 -0.42 -1.19 -6.10
N GLY A 277 -0.87 -2.15 -6.94
CA GLY A 277 -0.10 -2.59 -8.11
C GLY A 277 0.21 -1.45 -9.09
N TYR A 278 -0.77 -0.57 -9.36
CA TYR A 278 -0.57 0.60 -10.21
C TYR A 278 0.51 1.54 -9.66
N ILE A 279 0.47 1.87 -8.36
CA ILE A 279 1.50 2.73 -7.76
C ILE A 279 2.88 2.08 -7.85
N ILE A 280 2.98 0.77 -7.58
CA ILE A 280 4.25 0.08 -7.50
C ILE A 280 4.81 -0.23 -8.89
N GLU A 281 4.03 -0.89 -9.76
CA GLU A 281 4.53 -1.33 -11.07
C GLU A 281 4.47 -0.25 -12.14
N ALA A 282 3.37 0.53 -12.21
CA ALA A 282 3.20 1.51 -13.27
C ALA A 282 3.87 2.86 -12.97
N LEU A 283 3.89 3.31 -11.70
CA LEU A 283 4.46 4.62 -11.35
C LEU A 283 5.90 4.53 -10.81
N LEU A 284 6.23 3.49 -10.06
CA LEU A 284 7.56 3.29 -9.47
C LEU A 284 8.42 2.29 -10.25
N GLU A 285 7.86 1.61 -11.24
CA GLU A 285 8.54 0.62 -12.09
C GLU A 285 9.19 -0.53 -11.31
N VAL A 286 8.60 -0.89 -10.14
CA VAL A 286 9.05 -2.00 -9.31
C VAL A 286 8.21 -3.23 -9.61
N PRO A 287 8.79 -4.33 -10.12
CA PRO A 287 8.02 -5.51 -10.50
C PRO A 287 7.45 -6.25 -9.30
N LEU A 288 6.24 -6.81 -9.44
CA LEU A 288 5.69 -7.77 -8.49
C LEU A 288 6.56 -9.02 -8.41
N THR A 289 7.05 -9.35 -7.25
CA THR A 289 7.71 -10.64 -6.98
C THR A 289 6.62 -11.69 -6.78
N HIS A 290 6.38 -12.50 -7.82
CA HIS A 290 5.37 -13.54 -7.82
C HIS A 290 5.76 -14.66 -6.84
N THR A 291 4.84 -15.01 -5.95
CA THR A 291 5.01 -16.16 -5.06
C THR A 291 3.73 -16.98 -5.01
N GLY A 292 3.87 -18.30 -5.10
CA GLY A 292 2.77 -19.25 -4.97
C GLY A 292 2.43 -19.60 -3.52
N LEU A 293 3.05 -18.94 -2.52
CA LEU A 293 2.82 -19.23 -1.11
C LEU A 293 1.58 -18.53 -0.54
N PHE A 294 1.07 -17.50 -1.21
CA PHE A 294 -0.16 -16.81 -0.85
C PHE A 294 -1.36 -17.42 -1.55
N HIS A 295 -2.47 -17.55 -0.84
CA HIS A 295 -3.69 -18.20 -1.34
C HIS A 295 -4.93 -17.40 -0.99
N SER A 296 -5.88 -17.33 -1.92
CA SER A 296 -7.18 -16.70 -1.71
C SER A 296 -8.28 -17.75 -1.48
N HIS A 297 -9.43 -17.31 -0.97
CA HIS A 297 -10.63 -18.12 -0.84
C HIS A 297 -11.18 -18.66 -2.19
N LEU A 298 -10.69 -18.12 -3.31
CA LEU A 298 -11.08 -18.58 -4.66
C LEU A 298 -10.35 -19.87 -5.08
N GLU A 299 -9.33 -20.27 -4.32
CA GLU A 299 -8.55 -21.46 -4.63
C GLU A 299 -9.02 -22.69 -3.84
N ASN A 300 -8.91 -23.85 -4.47
CA ASN A 300 -9.17 -25.11 -3.78
C ASN A 300 -7.90 -25.57 -3.04
N LEU A 301 -7.76 -25.19 -1.78
CA LEU A 301 -6.61 -25.53 -0.93
C LEU A 301 -6.49 -27.04 -0.65
N GLN A 302 -7.55 -27.84 -0.89
CA GLN A 302 -7.49 -29.31 -0.77
C GLN A 302 -6.57 -29.96 -1.83
N ARG A 303 -6.18 -29.20 -2.88
CA ARG A 303 -5.20 -29.64 -3.86
C ARG A 303 -3.77 -29.53 -3.40
N LEU A 304 -3.51 -28.82 -2.29
CA LEU A 304 -2.20 -28.73 -1.69
C LEU A 304 -1.90 -30.04 -0.97
N PRO A 305 -0.72 -30.65 -1.18
CA PRO A 305 -0.27 -31.77 -0.36
C PRO A 305 -0.21 -31.36 1.12
N ALA A 306 -0.67 -32.25 2.00
CA ALA A 306 -0.77 -31.97 3.43
C ALA A 306 0.57 -31.53 4.05
N GLU A 307 1.69 -32.11 3.60
CA GLU A 307 3.04 -31.78 4.00
C GLU A 307 3.49 -30.37 3.59
N ASN A 308 2.84 -29.78 2.62
CA ASN A 308 3.16 -28.43 2.12
C ASN A 308 2.30 -27.34 2.74
N ILE A 309 1.22 -27.68 3.47
CA ILE A 309 0.31 -26.69 4.04
C ILE A 309 1.02 -25.73 4.99
N LEU A 310 1.88 -26.27 5.86
CA LEU A 310 2.62 -25.45 6.84
C LEU A 310 3.75 -24.60 6.23
N ARG A 311 4.03 -24.77 4.95
CA ARG A 311 4.99 -23.93 4.20
C ARG A 311 4.32 -22.78 3.46
N GLN A 312 2.98 -22.74 3.45
CA GLN A 312 2.24 -21.62 2.87
C GLN A 312 2.25 -20.41 3.83
N VAL A 313 1.91 -19.25 3.31
CA VAL A 313 1.83 -18.01 4.11
C VAL A 313 0.41 -17.70 4.56
#